data_eebc42d023705facfd64c1ec10544e40
#
_entry.id   eebc42d023705facfd64c1ec10544e40
#
_cell.length_a   1.000
_cell.length_b   1.000
_cell.length_c   1.000
_cell.angle_alpha   90.00
_cell.angle_beta   90.00
_cell.angle_gamma   90.00
#
_symmetry.space_group_name_H-M   'P 1'
#
loop_
_entity.id
_entity.type
_entity.pdbx_description
1 polymer ?
#
loop_
_entity_poly.entity_id
_entity_poly.type
_entity_poly.pdbx_seq_one_letter_code
_entity_poly.pdbx_strand_id
1 'polypeptide(L)'
;MDPKIKWLRDKIRLSNMDGIIISNPVNIKYLTGINAEGTLLVTRKENYYITDSRYIEYAKSVITINDGIIVYNMSDISKDTK
;
A
#
# COMPACT_ATOMS: atom_id res chain seq x y z
N MET A 1 5.44 0.62 -12.70
CA MET A 1 5.56 0.45 -11.23
C MET A 1 6.75 1.24 -10.73
N ASP A 2 6.60 1.86 -9.58
CA ASP A 2 7.68 2.61 -8.94
C ASP A 2 8.84 1.66 -8.62
N PRO A 3 10.09 2.01 -8.99
CA PRO A 3 11.25 1.16 -8.72
C PRO A 3 11.45 0.82 -7.24
N LYS A 4 11.03 1.69 -6.34
CA LYS A 4 11.15 1.46 -4.91
C LYS A 4 10.25 0.31 -4.44
N ILE A 5 9.04 0.24 -4.99
CA ILE A 5 8.10 -0.85 -4.66
C ILE A 5 8.57 -2.15 -5.30
N LYS A 6 9.11 -2.09 -6.50
CA LYS A 6 9.69 -3.27 -7.15
C LYS A 6 10.83 -3.85 -6.31
N TRP A 7 11.67 -2.98 -5.76
CA TRP A 7 12.77 -3.41 -4.89
C TRP A 7 12.25 -4.16 -3.65
N LEU A 8 11.19 -3.64 -3.04
CA LEU A 8 10.56 -4.31 -1.90
C LEU A 8 10.01 -5.69 -2.28
N ARG A 9 9.37 -5.78 -3.44
CA ARG A 9 8.81 -7.05 -3.92
C ARG A 9 9.90 -8.07 -4.18
N ASP A 10 11.01 -7.65 -4.77
CA ASP A 10 12.14 -8.53 -4.99
C ASP A 10 12.69 -9.04 -3.67
N LYS A 11 12.77 -8.18 -2.65
CA LYS A 11 13.21 -8.55 -1.32
C LYS A 11 12.28 -9.56 -0.67
N ILE A 12 10.96 -9.40 -0.84
CA ILE A 12 9.96 -10.35 -0.37
C ILE A 12 10.21 -11.73 -0.96
N ARG A 13 10.43 -11.80 -2.26
CA ARG A 13 10.67 -13.06 -2.97
C ARG A 13 11.97 -13.72 -2.52
N LEU A 14 13.04 -12.94 -2.41
CA LEU A 14 14.35 -13.45 -2.02
C LEU A 14 14.36 -13.97 -0.58
N SER A 15 13.59 -13.33 0.30
CA SER A 15 13.51 -13.71 1.71
C SER A 15 12.43 -14.74 1.99
N ASN A 16 11.73 -15.21 0.97
CA ASN A 16 10.63 -16.18 1.07
C ASN A 16 9.53 -15.72 2.02
N MET A 17 9.21 -14.44 2.02
CA MET A 17 8.13 -13.85 2.81
C MET A 17 6.85 -13.78 1.99
N ASP A 18 5.70 -13.69 2.67
CA ASP A 18 4.41 -13.50 2.02
C ASP A 18 4.17 -12.04 1.67
N GLY A 19 4.69 -11.12 2.46
CA GLY A 19 4.53 -9.70 2.22
C GLY A 19 5.22 -8.85 3.29
N ILE A 20 5.16 -7.54 3.11
CA ILE A 20 5.72 -6.55 4.04
C ILE A 20 4.62 -5.54 4.36
N ILE A 21 4.44 -5.23 5.64
CA ILE A 21 3.53 -4.19 6.11
C ILE A 21 4.36 -2.98 6.50
N ILE A 22 4.01 -1.83 5.93
CA ILE A 22 4.69 -0.57 6.21
C ILE A 22 3.66 0.41 6.77
N SER A 23 3.83 0.81 8.03
CA SER A 23 2.92 1.74 8.69
C SER A 23 3.55 3.07 9.06
N ASN A 24 4.86 3.21 8.88
CA ASN A 24 5.56 4.46 9.16
C ASN A 24 5.19 5.51 8.10
N PRO A 25 4.62 6.67 8.49
CA PRO A 25 4.17 7.68 7.53
C PRO A 25 5.28 8.22 6.62
N VAL A 26 6.48 8.34 7.14
CA VAL A 26 7.62 8.84 6.35
C VAL A 26 7.96 7.87 5.24
N ASN A 27 7.97 6.58 5.54
CA ASN A 27 8.26 5.55 4.55
C ASN A 27 7.13 5.43 3.52
N ILE A 28 5.88 5.54 3.96
CA ILE A 28 4.74 5.51 3.04
C ILE A 28 4.81 6.69 2.07
N LYS A 29 5.09 7.88 2.56
CA LYS A 29 5.25 9.07 1.72
C LYS A 29 6.38 8.89 0.71
N TYR A 30 7.50 8.33 1.16
CA TYR A 30 8.64 8.06 0.29
C TYR A 30 8.30 7.08 -0.83
N LEU A 31 7.54 6.02 -0.50
CA LEU A 31 7.23 4.96 -1.46
C LEU A 31 6.05 5.29 -2.38
N THR A 32 5.07 6.05 -1.90
CA THR A 32 3.81 6.27 -2.62
C THR A 32 3.51 7.72 -2.93
N GLY A 33 4.14 8.64 -2.24
CA GLY A 33 3.79 10.06 -2.32
C GLY A 33 2.60 10.46 -1.46
N ILE A 34 1.97 9.51 -0.76
CA ILE A 34 0.80 9.79 0.08
C ILE A 34 1.23 10.38 1.41
N ASN A 35 0.66 11.52 1.76
CA ASN A 35 0.92 12.18 3.04
C ASN A 35 -0.35 12.13 3.90
N ALA A 36 -0.71 10.93 4.33
CA ALA A 36 -1.91 10.70 5.13
C ALA A 36 -1.71 9.45 6.00
N GLU A 37 -2.58 9.25 6.97
CA GLU A 37 -2.55 8.05 7.80
C GLU A 37 -3.05 6.83 7.03
N GLY A 38 -2.33 5.72 7.16
CA GLY A 38 -2.69 4.49 6.49
C GLY A 38 -1.59 3.46 6.62
N THR A 39 -1.80 2.34 5.95
CA THR A 39 -0.87 1.22 5.96
C THR A 39 -0.63 0.76 4.53
N LEU A 40 0.63 0.59 4.17
CA LEU A 40 1.01 0.03 2.87
C LEU A 40 1.35 -1.44 3.06
N LEU A 41 0.69 -2.29 2.28
CA LEU A 41 0.97 -3.72 2.26
C LEU A 41 1.49 -4.10 0.88
N VAL A 42 2.71 -4.60 0.84
CA VAL A 42 3.33 -5.10 -0.41
C VAL A 42 3.41 -6.61 -0.32
N THR A 43 2.74 -7.30 -1.24
CA THR A 43 2.77 -8.75 -1.33
C THR A 43 3.60 -9.19 -2.54
N ARG A 44 3.69 -10.49 -2.77
CA ARG A 44 4.40 -11.01 -3.94
C ARG A 44 3.78 -10.61 -5.27
N LYS A 45 2.49 -10.28 -5.27
CA LYS A 45 1.74 -9.98 -6.50
C LYS A 45 1.15 -8.59 -6.54
N GLU A 46 0.72 -8.07 -5.40
CA GLU A 46 -0.09 -6.85 -5.34
C GLU A 46 0.44 -5.87 -4.31
N ASN A 47 0.05 -4.62 -4.47
CA ASN A 47 0.36 -3.56 -3.52
C ASN A 47 -0.97 -2.97 -3.07
N TYR A 48 -1.15 -2.80 -1.76
CA TYR A 48 -2.39 -2.26 -1.19
C TYR A 48 -2.07 -1.09 -0.28
N TYR A 49 -2.84 -0.02 -0.42
CA TYR A 49 -2.82 1.07 0.55
C TYR A 49 -4.14 1.07 1.29
N ILE A 50 -4.10 0.85 2.59
CA ILE A 50 -5.28 0.69 3.44
C ILE A 50 -5.40 1.93 4.31
N THR A 51 -6.52 2.65 4.20
CA THR A 51 -6.77 3.86 4.96
C THR A 51 -8.26 3.94 5.31
N ASP A 52 -8.65 4.95 6.08
CA ASP A 52 -10.06 5.16 6.39
C ASP A 52 -10.74 6.09 5.37
N SER A 53 -12.05 6.23 5.48
CA SER A 53 -12.86 6.97 4.50
C SER A 53 -12.46 8.44 4.37
N ARG A 54 -11.82 9.02 5.38
CA ARG A 54 -11.39 10.43 5.32
C ARG A 54 -10.33 10.67 4.26
N TYR A 55 -9.51 9.67 3.97
CA TYR A 55 -8.35 9.80 3.10
C TYR A 55 -8.46 9.04 1.78
N ILE A 56 -9.56 8.32 1.56
CA ILE A 56 -9.72 7.48 0.35
C ILE A 56 -9.59 8.31 -0.93
N GLU A 57 -10.34 9.41 -1.03
CA GLU A 57 -10.31 10.24 -2.23
C GLU A 57 -8.93 10.89 -2.44
N TYR A 58 -8.31 11.34 -1.35
CA TYR A 58 -6.96 11.89 -1.43
C TYR A 58 -5.98 10.83 -1.92
N ALA A 59 -6.01 9.63 -1.35
CA ALA A 59 -5.11 8.56 -1.75
C ALA A 59 -5.28 8.20 -3.22
N LYS A 60 -6.52 8.11 -3.69
CA LYS A 60 -6.79 7.82 -5.10
C LYS A 60 -6.30 8.92 -6.03
N SER A 61 -6.28 10.17 -5.57
CA SER A 61 -5.78 11.26 -6.39
C SER A 61 -4.26 11.26 -6.52
N VAL A 62 -3.57 10.73 -5.52
CA VAL A 62 -2.10 10.63 -5.52
C VAL A 62 -1.64 9.37 -6.25
N ILE A 63 -2.33 8.26 -6.00
CA ILE A 63 -2.00 6.95 -6.58
C ILE A 63 -2.71 6.82 -7.92
N THR A 64 -1.94 6.66 -8.97
CA THR A 64 -2.50 6.40 -10.31
C THR A 64 -2.59 4.90 -10.56
N ILE A 65 -3.41 4.53 -11.52
CA ILE A 65 -3.53 3.13 -11.94
C ILE A 65 -2.16 2.56 -12.35
N ASN A 66 -1.32 3.41 -12.94
CA ASN A 66 0.00 2.98 -13.40
C ASN A 66 0.96 2.61 -12.27
N ASP A 67 0.67 3.06 -11.06
CA ASP A 67 1.51 2.71 -9.90
C ASP A 67 1.22 1.30 -9.38
N GLY A 68 0.13 0.69 -9.83
CA GLY A 68 -0.20 -0.67 -9.43
C GLY A 68 -0.57 -0.82 -7.96
N ILE A 69 -1.05 0.24 -7.34
CA ILE A 69 -1.44 0.23 -5.93
C ILE A 69 -2.96 0.28 -5.83
N ILE A 70 -3.53 -0.67 -5.08
CA ILE A 70 -4.96 -0.77 -4.86
C ILE A 70 -5.29 -0.09 -3.54
N VAL A 71 -6.22 0.88 -3.56
CA VAL A 71 -6.62 1.62 -2.37
C VAL A 71 -7.83 0.94 -1.75
N TYR A 72 -7.72 0.60 -0.47
CA TYR A 72 -8.80 -0.02 0.30
C TYR A 72 -9.24 0.84 1.46
N ASN A 73 -10.55 0.84 1.71
CA ASN A 73 -11.11 1.41 2.94
C ASN A 73 -11.03 0.35 4.05
N MET A 74 -10.50 0.74 5.20
CA MET A 74 -10.36 -0.14 6.35
C MET A 74 -11.71 -0.75 6.78
N SER A 75 -12.80 0.00 6.63
CA SER A 75 -14.14 -0.48 6.97
C SER A 75 -14.55 -1.68 6.11
N ASP A 76 -14.16 -1.68 4.84
CA ASP A 76 -14.51 -2.77 3.93
C ASP A 76 -13.75 -4.06 4.31
N ILE A 77 -12.51 -3.92 4.73
CA ILE A 77 -11.71 -5.06 5.17
C ILE A 77 -12.31 -5.66 6.44
N SER A 78 -12.74 -4.82 7.39
CA SER A 78 -13.36 -5.31 8.61
C SER A 78 -14.63 -6.09 8.36
N LYS A 79 -15.39 -5.74 7.34
CA LYS A 79 -16.60 -6.48 6.96
C LYS A 79 -16.25 -7.86 6.39
N ASP A 80 -15.17 -7.94 5.63
CA ASP A 80 -14.75 -9.18 4.97
C ASP A 80 -14.20 -10.21 5.96
N THR A 81 -13.72 -9.78 7.11
CA THR A 81 -13.11 -10.67 8.10
C THR A 81 -14.11 -11.36 9.02
N LYS A 82 -15.37 -11.14 8.84
CA LYS A 82 -16.39 -11.77 9.69
C LYS A 82 -16.81 -13.14 9.17
#